data_40d73df60a477191f64e7bd3171a6250
#
_entry.id   40d73df60a477191f64e7bd3171a6250
#
_cell.length_a   1.000
_cell.length_b   1.000
_cell.length_c   1.000
_cell.angle_alpha   90.00
_cell.angle_beta   90.00
_cell.angle_gamma   90.00
#
_symmetry.space_group_name_H-M   'P 1'
#
loop_
_entity.id
_entity.type
_entity.pdbx_description
1 polymer ?
#
loop_
_entity_poly.entity_id
_entity_poly.type
_entity_poly.pdbx_seq_one_letter_code
_entity_poly.pdbx_strand_id
1 'polypeptide(L)'
;DRDWSSDVCSSDLAEKKDSQGLCFIGKVRLPEFLQQKLQPKEGLIVQIDKNNSVYTTPKQEGLSLEEELIAAAKKIAYTPDMGKVVGKHQGAHYFTIGQRKGLNVGGTTDPLFIIATDVVTNTIYTGLSSLHPGLFRSALFIEKSEVHWIRKDLTLKEGETMDVMARIRYRQPLQKATLHQFESGMYIAFEEPQSAITEGQFVAWYADDELIGSGVIS
;
A
#
# COMPACT_ATOMS: atom_id res chain seq x y z
N ASP A 1 9.30 22.77 38.26
CA ASP A 1 8.50 21.73 37.58
C ASP A 1 8.12 22.20 36.17
N ARG A 2 8.91 21.83 35.17
CA ARG A 2 8.49 21.97 33.80
C ARG A 2 7.69 20.73 33.48
N ASP A 3 6.39 20.90 33.47
CA ASP A 3 5.44 19.93 32.93
C ASP A 3 5.79 19.69 31.43
N TRP A 4 6.35 18.57 31.14
CA TRP A 4 6.54 18.08 29.79
C TRP A 4 5.18 17.56 29.28
N SER A 5 4.18 18.46 29.25
CA SER A 5 2.93 18.11 28.60
C SER A 5 3.17 17.95 27.11
N SER A 6 2.54 16.96 26.56
CA SER A 6 2.57 16.56 25.15
C SER A 6 2.22 17.69 24.15
N ASP A 7 1.84 18.86 24.65
CA ASP A 7 1.41 20.01 23.84
C ASP A 7 2.56 20.68 23.06
N VAL A 8 3.81 20.49 23.50
CA VAL A 8 4.97 21.09 22.79
C VAL A 8 5.27 20.39 21.47
N CYS A 9 4.88 19.12 21.30
CA CYS A 9 5.07 18.39 20.04
C CYS A 9 3.84 18.40 19.12
N SER A 10 2.66 18.73 19.62
CA SER A 10 1.40 18.57 18.87
C SER A 10 1.03 19.78 18.02
N SER A 11 1.37 21.02 18.42
CA SER A 11 0.81 22.20 17.78
C SER A 11 1.53 22.63 16.50
N ASP A 12 2.85 22.54 16.44
CA ASP A 12 3.63 23.11 15.33
C ASP A 12 3.98 22.14 14.21
N LEU A 13 3.98 20.82 14.48
CA LEU A 13 4.41 19.82 13.52
C LEU A 13 3.25 18.99 12.95
N ALA A 14 2.15 18.83 13.68
CA ALA A 14 1.01 18.01 13.25
C ALA A 14 0.35 18.53 11.96
N GLU A 15 0.29 19.86 11.77
CA GLU A 15 -0.26 20.48 10.57
C GLU A 15 0.79 20.91 9.54
N LYS A 16 2.07 20.72 9.83
CA LYS A 16 3.13 21.06 8.90
C LYS A 16 3.05 20.19 7.65
N LYS A 17 3.02 20.83 6.49
CA LYS A 17 3.09 20.11 5.21
C LYS A 17 4.39 19.33 5.14
N ASP A 18 4.31 18.05 4.72
CA ASP A 18 5.49 17.25 4.44
C ASP A 18 6.43 18.02 3.51
N SER A 19 7.73 17.96 3.78
CA SER A 19 8.70 18.45 2.83
C SER A 19 8.68 17.55 1.60
N GLN A 20 8.37 18.10 0.44
CA GLN A 20 8.42 17.36 -0.83
C GLN A 20 9.86 17.27 -1.36
N GLY A 21 10.84 17.15 -0.48
CA GLY A 21 12.24 17.10 -0.82
C GLY A 21 12.90 15.82 -0.33
N LEU A 22 13.89 15.33 -1.06
CA LEU A 22 14.80 14.31 -0.57
C LEU A 22 15.74 14.95 0.45
N CYS A 23 15.88 14.33 1.62
CA CYS A 23 16.81 14.79 2.66
C CYS A 23 18.20 15.02 2.05
N PHE A 24 18.81 16.15 2.35
CA PHE A 24 20.13 16.62 1.86
C PHE A 24 20.21 17.01 0.37
N ILE A 25 19.22 16.69 -0.46
CA ILE A 25 19.21 16.97 -1.91
C ILE A 25 18.30 18.16 -2.25
N GLY A 26 17.32 18.47 -1.38
CA GLY A 26 16.37 19.55 -1.58
C GLY A 26 15.15 19.18 -2.44
N LYS A 27 14.48 20.19 -3.01
CA LYS A 27 13.30 19.96 -3.85
C LYS A 27 13.73 19.44 -5.22
N VAL A 28 13.60 18.13 -5.41
CA VAL A 28 13.88 17.47 -6.70
C VAL A 28 12.60 16.84 -7.21
N ARG A 29 12.33 16.93 -8.49
CA ARG A 29 11.28 16.15 -9.13
C ARG A 29 11.72 14.70 -9.19
N LEU A 30 11.06 13.82 -8.45
CA LEU A 30 11.45 12.41 -8.34
C LEU A 30 11.67 11.72 -9.70
N PRO A 31 10.83 11.92 -10.75
CA PRO A 31 11.08 11.32 -12.06
C PRO A 31 12.42 11.79 -12.67
N GLU A 32 12.74 13.08 -12.61
CA GLU A 32 13.98 13.63 -13.15
C GLU A 32 15.22 13.12 -12.42
N PHE A 33 15.11 12.94 -11.09
CA PHE A 33 16.17 12.35 -10.28
C PHE A 33 16.40 10.88 -10.63
N LEU A 34 15.33 10.11 -10.76
CA LEU A 34 15.41 8.70 -11.12
C LEU A 34 15.96 8.49 -12.54
N GLN A 35 15.64 9.37 -13.48
CA GLN A 35 16.15 9.34 -14.86
C GLN A 35 17.67 9.46 -14.94
N GLN A 36 18.34 10.02 -13.95
CA GLN A 36 19.80 10.07 -13.91
C GLN A 36 20.45 8.68 -13.78
N LYS A 37 19.72 7.70 -13.23
CA LYS A 37 20.19 6.33 -12.98
C LYS A 37 19.41 5.28 -13.75
N LEU A 38 18.14 5.55 -14.03
CA LEU A 38 17.21 4.63 -14.69
C LEU A 38 16.83 5.18 -16.06
N GLN A 39 17.32 4.54 -17.11
CA GLN A 39 17.02 4.93 -18.48
C GLN A 39 15.51 4.79 -18.77
N PRO A 40 14.87 5.80 -19.39
CA PRO A 40 13.51 5.66 -19.85
C PRO A 40 13.38 4.48 -20.83
N LYS A 41 12.38 3.65 -20.61
CA LYS A 41 12.06 2.51 -21.48
C LYS A 41 10.56 2.51 -21.74
N GLU A 42 10.17 2.58 -23.01
CA GLU A 42 8.75 2.53 -23.38
C GLU A 42 8.12 1.22 -22.92
N GLY A 43 6.95 1.31 -22.28
CA GLY A 43 6.14 0.20 -21.84
C GLY A 43 4.66 0.43 -22.07
N LEU A 44 3.82 -0.57 -21.78
CA LEU A 44 2.39 -0.57 -22.05
C LEU A 44 1.59 -0.12 -20.83
N ILE A 45 0.50 0.60 -21.07
CA ILE A 45 -0.57 0.85 -20.10
C ILE A 45 -1.76 -0.03 -20.49
N VAL A 46 -2.10 -0.97 -19.62
CA VAL A 46 -3.20 -1.92 -19.82
C VAL A 46 -4.33 -1.59 -18.86
N GLN A 47 -5.52 -1.35 -19.38
CA GLN A 47 -6.71 -1.12 -18.57
C GLN A 47 -7.41 -2.45 -18.31
N ILE A 48 -7.62 -2.78 -17.04
CA ILE A 48 -8.38 -3.95 -16.58
C ILE A 48 -9.81 -3.51 -16.28
N ASP A 49 -10.79 -4.31 -16.71
CA ASP A 49 -12.20 -4.04 -16.42
C ASP A 49 -12.53 -4.44 -14.97
N LYS A 50 -13.35 -3.64 -14.29
CA LYS A 50 -13.80 -3.92 -12.91
C LYS A 50 -14.58 -5.24 -12.77
N ASN A 51 -15.15 -5.75 -13.86
CA ASN A 51 -15.89 -7.01 -13.90
C ASN A 51 -15.01 -8.18 -14.38
N ASN A 52 -13.69 -8.00 -14.49
CA ASN A 52 -12.79 -9.08 -14.85
C ASN A 52 -12.95 -10.26 -13.87
N SER A 53 -12.91 -11.49 -14.38
CA SER A 53 -13.09 -12.71 -13.60
C SER A 53 -12.13 -12.84 -12.42
N VAL A 54 -10.97 -12.19 -12.47
CA VAL A 54 -9.99 -12.16 -11.38
C VAL A 54 -10.56 -11.57 -10.07
N TYR A 55 -11.58 -10.70 -10.16
CA TYR A 55 -12.25 -10.10 -8.99
C TYR A 55 -13.48 -10.88 -8.52
N THR A 56 -13.99 -11.78 -9.34
CA THR A 56 -15.23 -12.53 -9.09
C THR A 56 -14.98 -13.99 -8.72
N THR A 57 -13.71 -14.39 -8.57
CA THR A 57 -13.36 -15.74 -8.15
C THR A 57 -14.01 -16.02 -6.78
N PRO A 58 -14.82 -17.09 -6.66
CA PRO A 58 -15.45 -17.43 -5.39
C PRO A 58 -14.41 -17.62 -4.29
N LYS A 59 -14.71 -17.16 -3.08
CA LYS A 59 -13.87 -17.50 -1.91
C LYS A 59 -13.87 -19.01 -1.77
N GLN A 60 -12.69 -19.58 -1.65
CA GLN A 60 -12.54 -21.01 -1.39
C GLN A 60 -13.06 -21.29 0.01
N GLU A 61 -14.02 -22.23 0.14
CA GLU A 61 -14.56 -22.62 1.44
C GLU A 61 -13.61 -23.59 2.15
N GLY A 62 -13.61 -23.56 3.49
CA GLY A 62 -12.85 -24.51 4.32
C GLY A 62 -11.35 -24.19 4.47
N LEU A 63 -10.94 -22.95 4.15
CA LEU A 63 -9.58 -22.48 4.42
C LEU A 63 -9.35 -22.29 5.93
N SER A 64 -8.14 -22.52 6.37
CA SER A 64 -7.68 -22.07 7.69
C SER A 64 -7.61 -20.53 7.73
N LEU A 65 -7.60 -19.96 8.94
CA LEU A 65 -7.46 -18.50 9.12
C LEU A 65 -6.22 -17.96 8.41
N GLU A 66 -5.09 -18.67 8.48
CA GLU A 66 -3.85 -18.24 7.83
C GLU A 66 -4.00 -18.23 6.31
N GLU A 67 -4.61 -19.25 5.71
CA GLU A 67 -4.87 -19.31 4.28
C GLU A 67 -5.82 -18.21 3.81
N GLU A 68 -6.83 -17.87 4.61
CA GLU A 68 -7.71 -16.72 4.33
C GLU A 68 -6.94 -15.40 4.35
N LEU A 69 -6.05 -15.21 5.32
CA LEU A 69 -5.22 -14.01 5.43
C LEU A 69 -4.20 -13.90 4.29
N ILE A 70 -3.58 -15.03 3.90
CA ILE A 70 -2.73 -15.10 2.70
C ILE A 70 -3.49 -14.65 1.46
N ALA A 71 -4.70 -15.19 1.27
CA ALA A 71 -5.53 -14.84 0.11
C ALA A 71 -5.94 -13.35 0.13
N ALA A 72 -6.27 -12.81 1.31
CA ALA A 72 -6.68 -11.41 1.51
C ALA A 72 -5.52 -10.41 1.34
N ALA A 73 -4.29 -10.81 1.66
CA ALA A 73 -3.09 -10.01 1.50
C ALA A 73 -2.47 -10.12 0.10
N LYS A 74 -2.82 -11.18 -0.66
CA LYS A 74 -2.19 -11.50 -1.94
C LYS A 74 -2.43 -10.41 -2.98
N LYS A 75 -1.38 -10.02 -3.68
CA LYS A 75 -1.48 -9.21 -4.89
C LYS A 75 -2.08 -10.01 -6.05
N ILE A 76 -2.91 -9.35 -6.82
CA ILE A 76 -3.38 -9.91 -8.08
C ILE A 76 -2.25 -9.83 -9.11
N ALA A 77 -1.89 -10.96 -9.70
CA ALA A 77 -0.96 -11.02 -10.82
C ALA A 77 -1.73 -10.75 -12.12
N TYR A 78 -1.51 -9.58 -12.68
CA TYR A 78 -2.11 -9.21 -13.96
C TYR A 78 -1.20 -9.60 -15.12
N THR A 79 -1.84 -9.93 -16.28
CA THR A 79 -1.14 -10.14 -17.55
C THR A 79 -1.77 -9.24 -18.63
N PRO A 80 -1.03 -8.86 -19.68
CA PRO A 80 -1.55 -7.92 -20.71
C PRO A 80 -2.82 -8.39 -21.42
N ASP A 81 -3.04 -9.69 -21.52
CA ASP A 81 -4.23 -10.31 -22.13
C ASP A 81 -5.50 -10.18 -21.27
N MET A 82 -5.35 -9.89 -19.96
CA MET A 82 -6.50 -9.64 -19.07
C MET A 82 -7.22 -8.33 -19.34
N GLY A 83 -6.65 -7.44 -20.15
CA GLY A 83 -7.18 -6.10 -20.36
C GLY A 83 -6.95 -5.55 -21.76
N LYS A 84 -7.19 -4.25 -21.90
CA LYS A 84 -7.01 -3.50 -23.15
C LYS A 84 -5.82 -2.56 -23.03
N VAL A 85 -4.93 -2.55 -24.02
CA VAL A 85 -3.88 -1.54 -24.12
C VAL A 85 -4.53 -0.18 -24.43
N VAL A 86 -4.30 0.80 -23.57
CA VAL A 86 -4.89 2.13 -23.64
C VAL A 86 -3.85 3.25 -23.80
N GLY A 87 -2.57 2.93 -23.69
CA GLY A 87 -1.49 3.90 -23.84
C GLY A 87 -0.11 3.29 -23.65
N LYS A 88 0.86 4.18 -23.62
CA LYS A 88 2.27 3.86 -23.38
C LYS A 88 2.84 4.79 -22.31
N HIS A 89 3.91 4.33 -21.64
CA HIS A 89 4.64 5.12 -20.64
C HIS A 89 6.16 4.95 -20.84
N GLN A 90 6.97 5.69 -20.06
CA GLN A 90 8.42 5.72 -20.20
C GLN A 90 9.17 4.97 -19.08
N GLY A 91 8.51 4.01 -18.43
CA GLY A 91 9.09 3.17 -17.39
C GLY A 91 8.12 2.91 -16.24
N ALA A 92 7.78 1.62 -15.98
CA ALA A 92 6.85 1.22 -14.92
C ALA A 92 7.36 1.63 -13.52
N HIS A 93 8.67 1.67 -13.34
CA HIS A 93 9.33 2.06 -12.08
C HIS A 93 9.14 3.54 -11.68
N TYR A 94 8.64 4.40 -12.58
CA TYR A 94 8.31 5.80 -12.25
C TYR A 94 6.93 5.96 -11.65
N PHE A 95 6.16 4.90 -11.53
CA PHE A 95 4.76 4.94 -11.14
C PHE A 95 4.49 4.13 -9.87
N THR A 96 3.49 4.59 -9.12
CA THR A 96 3.10 3.97 -7.84
C THR A 96 1.65 3.53 -7.88
N ILE A 97 1.30 2.45 -7.19
CA ILE A 97 -0.08 1.97 -7.06
C ILE A 97 -0.96 3.08 -6.44
N GLY A 98 -2.14 3.27 -7.00
CA GLY A 98 -3.06 4.34 -6.62
C GLY A 98 -2.79 5.71 -7.28
N GLN A 99 -1.69 5.84 -8.04
CA GLN A 99 -1.40 7.08 -8.78
C GLN A 99 -2.39 7.26 -9.94
N ARG A 100 -2.87 8.51 -10.10
CA ARG A 100 -3.74 8.95 -11.19
C ARG A 100 -3.00 9.83 -12.21
N LYS A 101 -2.14 10.73 -11.72
CA LYS A 101 -1.48 11.74 -12.55
C LYS A 101 -0.30 11.14 -13.33
N GLY A 102 -0.07 11.65 -14.53
CA GLY A 102 1.10 11.31 -15.34
C GLY A 102 0.91 10.13 -16.30
N LEU A 103 -0.28 9.50 -16.34
CA LEU A 103 -0.58 8.42 -17.30
C LEU A 103 -0.75 8.93 -18.73
N ASN A 104 -1.16 10.20 -18.92
CA ASN A 104 -1.38 10.83 -20.23
C ASN A 104 -2.32 10.03 -21.16
N VAL A 105 -3.27 9.30 -20.59
CA VAL A 105 -4.33 8.57 -21.30
C VAL A 105 -5.58 9.41 -21.28
N GLY A 106 -6.09 9.79 -22.45
CA GLY A 106 -7.34 10.54 -22.64
C GLY A 106 -8.48 9.66 -23.15
N GLY A 107 -9.69 10.25 -23.20
CA GLY A 107 -10.87 9.61 -23.81
C GLY A 107 -11.53 8.55 -22.92
N THR A 108 -11.22 8.48 -21.63
CA THR A 108 -11.87 7.60 -20.66
C THR A 108 -13.05 8.29 -19.99
N THR A 109 -14.10 7.52 -19.65
CA THR A 109 -15.30 8.03 -18.94
C THR A 109 -14.99 8.49 -17.52
N ASP A 110 -14.09 7.77 -16.85
CA ASP A 110 -13.62 8.02 -15.49
C ASP A 110 -12.10 8.10 -15.46
N PRO A 111 -11.53 8.71 -14.39
CA PRO A 111 -10.09 8.71 -14.22
C PRO A 111 -9.52 7.32 -14.08
N LEU A 112 -8.36 7.08 -14.73
CA LEU A 112 -7.56 5.86 -14.55
C LEU A 112 -6.69 5.96 -13.30
N PHE A 113 -6.64 4.86 -12.55
CA PHE A 113 -5.76 4.67 -11.40
C PHE A 113 -4.87 3.46 -11.64
N ILE A 114 -3.62 3.54 -11.22
CA ILE A 114 -2.68 2.41 -11.29
C ILE A 114 -3.06 1.40 -10.22
N ILE A 115 -3.35 0.17 -10.65
CA ILE A 115 -3.68 -0.96 -9.77
C ILE A 115 -2.52 -1.92 -9.58
N ALA A 116 -1.58 -1.98 -10.54
CA ALA A 116 -0.34 -2.73 -10.42
C ALA A 116 0.73 -2.18 -11.37
N THR A 117 1.99 -2.44 -11.04
CA THR A 117 3.14 -2.19 -11.90
C THR A 117 3.98 -3.44 -12.00
N ASP A 118 4.37 -3.81 -13.21
CA ASP A 118 5.33 -4.89 -13.47
C ASP A 118 6.58 -4.28 -14.11
N VAL A 119 7.65 -4.22 -13.34
CA VAL A 119 8.93 -3.65 -13.80
C VAL A 119 9.70 -4.62 -14.72
N VAL A 120 9.41 -5.92 -14.65
CA VAL A 120 10.08 -6.95 -15.47
C VAL A 120 9.56 -6.86 -16.90
N THR A 121 8.24 -6.89 -17.09
CA THR A 121 7.60 -6.73 -18.40
C THR A 121 7.46 -5.26 -18.80
N ASN A 122 7.80 -4.33 -17.90
CA ASN A 122 7.64 -2.89 -18.08
C ASN A 122 6.19 -2.52 -18.45
N THR A 123 5.23 -3.05 -17.69
CA THR A 123 3.79 -2.86 -17.92
C THR A 123 3.14 -2.22 -16.70
N ILE A 124 2.23 -1.27 -16.94
CA ILE A 124 1.37 -0.66 -15.93
C ILE A 124 -0.06 -1.16 -16.16
N TYR A 125 -0.67 -1.67 -15.10
CA TYR A 125 -2.07 -2.05 -15.10
C TYR A 125 -2.90 -0.97 -14.43
N THR A 126 -4.01 -0.59 -15.04
CA THR A 126 -4.86 0.51 -14.59
C THR A 126 -6.31 0.07 -14.50
N GLY A 127 -7.07 0.72 -13.63
CA GLY A 127 -8.51 0.55 -13.50
C GLY A 127 -9.23 1.89 -13.55
N LEU A 128 -10.44 1.91 -14.09
CA LEU A 128 -11.32 3.08 -14.08
C LEU A 128 -11.91 3.30 -12.68
N SER A 129 -11.96 4.56 -12.23
CA SER A 129 -12.49 4.98 -10.94
C SER A 129 -11.58 4.67 -9.73
N SER A 130 -11.67 5.51 -8.72
CA SER A 130 -11.02 5.30 -7.41
C SER A 130 -11.62 4.13 -6.61
N LEU A 131 -12.75 3.58 -7.09
CA LEU A 131 -13.45 2.44 -6.49
C LEU A 131 -13.17 1.12 -7.22
N HIS A 132 -12.17 1.11 -8.12
CA HIS A 132 -11.82 -0.11 -8.85
C HIS A 132 -11.34 -1.20 -7.89
N PRO A 133 -11.90 -2.46 -7.96
CA PRO A 133 -11.58 -3.52 -7.01
C PRO A 133 -10.09 -3.85 -6.90
N GLY A 134 -9.34 -3.73 -8.00
CA GLY A 134 -7.89 -3.94 -8.01
C GLY A 134 -7.07 -2.98 -7.17
N LEU A 135 -7.67 -1.91 -6.64
CA LEU A 135 -7.01 -0.99 -5.73
C LEU A 135 -7.03 -1.47 -4.27
N PHE A 136 -7.94 -2.37 -3.92
CA PHE A 136 -8.25 -2.68 -2.53
C PHE A 136 -7.78 -4.07 -2.12
N ARG A 137 -7.25 -4.14 -0.90
CA ARG A 137 -6.98 -5.40 -0.19
C ARG A 137 -7.47 -5.28 1.24
N SER A 138 -7.95 -6.40 1.81
CA SER A 138 -8.45 -6.44 3.20
C SER A 138 -7.37 -6.84 4.21
N ALA A 139 -6.20 -7.30 3.76
CA ALA A 139 -5.08 -7.60 4.63
C ALA A 139 -3.74 -7.21 3.98
N LEU A 140 -2.71 -7.13 4.80
CA LEU A 140 -1.31 -7.03 4.41
C LEU A 140 -0.46 -7.98 5.25
N PHE A 141 0.75 -8.26 4.77
CA PHE A 141 1.73 -9.10 5.45
C PHE A 141 2.99 -8.31 5.77
N ILE A 142 3.64 -8.66 6.87
CA ILE A 142 4.93 -8.13 7.32
C ILE A 142 5.80 -9.33 7.67
N GLU A 143 6.95 -9.47 7.04
CA GLU A 143 7.92 -10.49 7.39
C GLU A 143 8.36 -10.35 8.86
N LYS A 144 8.64 -11.45 9.53
CA LYS A 144 9.02 -11.46 10.95
C LYS A 144 10.19 -10.54 11.29
N SER A 145 11.16 -10.45 10.40
CA SER A 145 12.33 -9.58 10.55
C SER A 145 12.02 -8.08 10.45
N GLU A 146 10.89 -7.74 9.82
CA GLU A 146 10.44 -6.38 9.57
C GLU A 146 9.40 -5.87 10.58
N VAL A 147 8.96 -6.74 11.52
CA VAL A 147 8.05 -6.35 12.59
C VAL A 147 8.82 -5.64 13.69
N HIS A 148 8.46 -4.41 13.99
CA HIS A 148 9.08 -3.60 15.03
C HIS A 148 8.07 -3.23 16.12
N TRP A 149 8.26 -3.75 17.34
CA TRP A 149 7.48 -3.39 18.52
C TRP A 149 8.16 -2.28 19.31
N ILE A 150 7.47 -1.15 19.47
CA ILE A 150 7.86 -0.05 20.34
C ILE A 150 7.54 -0.45 21.78
N ARG A 151 6.31 -0.95 22.02
CA ARG A 151 5.86 -1.51 23.28
C ARG A 151 6.18 -3.01 23.31
N LYS A 152 7.36 -3.34 23.81
CA LYS A 152 7.84 -4.74 23.87
C LYS A 152 7.00 -5.64 24.79
N ASP A 153 6.35 -5.03 25.77
CA ASP A 153 5.42 -5.71 26.70
C ASP A 153 4.13 -6.17 26.02
N LEU A 154 3.79 -5.59 24.85
CA LEU A 154 2.62 -5.97 24.04
C LEU A 154 2.97 -6.88 22.85
N THR A 155 4.22 -7.36 22.78
CA THR A 155 4.66 -8.24 21.68
C THR A 155 3.84 -9.52 21.66
N LEU A 156 3.22 -9.79 20.51
CA LEU A 156 2.43 -10.99 20.29
C LEU A 156 3.31 -12.23 20.10
N LYS A 157 2.90 -13.34 20.68
CA LYS A 157 3.44 -14.67 20.41
C LYS A 157 2.71 -15.30 19.22
N GLU A 158 3.31 -16.32 18.67
CA GLU A 158 2.70 -17.10 17.59
C GLU A 158 1.31 -17.64 18.00
N GLY A 159 0.34 -17.46 17.11
CA GLY A 159 -1.06 -17.78 17.32
C GLY A 159 -1.87 -16.72 18.08
N GLU A 160 -1.22 -15.69 18.63
CA GLU A 160 -1.93 -14.60 19.30
C GLU A 160 -2.43 -13.54 18.31
N THR A 161 -3.50 -12.85 18.70
CA THR A 161 -4.12 -11.77 17.94
C THR A 161 -4.35 -10.55 18.82
N MET A 162 -4.44 -9.37 18.21
CA MET A 162 -4.72 -8.12 18.91
C MET A 162 -5.50 -7.17 18.02
N ASP A 163 -6.59 -6.62 18.54
CA ASP A 163 -7.31 -5.54 17.88
C ASP A 163 -6.58 -4.21 18.10
N VAL A 164 -6.41 -3.46 17.02
CA VAL A 164 -5.66 -2.22 16.98
C VAL A 164 -6.29 -1.20 16.04
N MET A 165 -5.82 0.02 16.15
CA MET A 165 -5.99 1.00 15.08
C MET A 165 -4.72 1.04 14.23
N ALA A 166 -4.85 0.98 12.90
CA ALA A 166 -3.68 0.96 12.00
C ALA A 166 -3.81 1.96 10.85
N ARG A 167 -2.67 2.39 10.30
CA ARG A 167 -2.60 3.17 9.06
C ARG A 167 -1.38 2.79 8.23
N ILE A 168 -1.55 2.84 6.92
CA ILE A 168 -0.50 2.53 5.94
C ILE A 168 0.10 3.81 5.30
N ARG A 169 -0.38 4.98 5.70
CA ARG A 169 0.13 6.28 5.24
C ARG A 169 -0.01 7.33 6.35
N TYR A 170 0.95 8.23 6.42
CA TYR A 170 1.04 9.26 7.46
C TYR A 170 -0.25 10.09 7.64
N ARG A 171 -0.91 10.49 6.53
CA ARG A 171 -2.13 11.33 6.58
C ARG A 171 -3.44 10.55 6.51
N GLN A 172 -3.38 9.23 6.49
CA GLN A 172 -4.58 8.40 6.51
C GLN A 172 -5.16 8.40 7.93
N PRO A 173 -6.50 8.56 8.08
CA PRO A 173 -7.15 8.28 9.34
C PRO A 173 -6.85 6.85 9.81
N LEU A 174 -6.77 6.66 11.11
CA LEU A 174 -6.61 5.33 11.70
C LEU A 174 -7.80 4.45 11.30
N GLN A 175 -7.51 3.20 10.95
CA GLN A 175 -8.46 2.17 10.54
C GLN A 175 -8.46 1.04 11.55
N LYS A 176 -9.62 0.49 11.83
CA LYS A 176 -9.72 -0.72 12.68
C LYS A 176 -9.08 -1.90 11.98
N ALA A 177 -8.26 -2.63 12.69
CA ALA A 177 -7.56 -3.80 12.20
C ALA A 177 -7.27 -4.79 13.31
N THR A 178 -7.04 -6.04 12.94
CA THR A 178 -6.59 -7.09 13.85
C THR A 178 -5.22 -7.58 13.41
N LEU A 179 -4.26 -7.60 14.32
CA LEU A 179 -2.96 -8.22 14.13
C LEU A 179 -3.08 -9.73 14.35
N HIS A 180 -2.47 -10.52 13.48
CA HIS A 180 -2.39 -11.99 13.61
C HIS A 180 -0.93 -12.41 13.50
N GLN A 181 -0.35 -12.93 14.58
CA GLN A 181 1.05 -13.35 14.60
C GLN A 181 1.18 -14.82 14.22
N PHE A 182 2.01 -15.10 13.20
CA PHE A 182 2.37 -16.45 12.76
C PHE A 182 3.90 -16.63 12.80
N GLU A 183 4.36 -17.85 12.59
CA GLU A 183 5.79 -18.18 12.53
C GLU A 183 6.52 -17.38 11.43
N SER A 184 5.89 -17.23 10.25
CA SER A 184 6.41 -16.52 9.08
C SER A 184 6.48 -15.01 9.24
N GLY A 185 5.62 -14.43 10.10
CA GLY A 185 5.49 -12.99 10.27
C GLY A 185 4.13 -12.59 10.80
N MET A 186 3.69 -11.39 10.49
CA MET A 186 2.45 -10.84 10.98
C MET A 186 1.53 -10.40 9.84
N TYR A 187 0.27 -10.84 9.88
CA TYR A 187 -0.81 -10.29 9.05
C TYR A 187 -1.55 -9.20 9.80
N ILE A 188 -1.90 -8.13 9.08
CA ILE A 188 -2.82 -7.10 9.56
C ILE A 188 -4.07 -7.17 8.70
N ALA A 189 -5.19 -7.62 9.30
CA ALA A 189 -6.50 -7.69 8.67
C ALA A 189 -7.29 -6.42 9.02
N PHE A 190 -7.74 -5.68 8.02
CA PHE A 190 -8.54 -4.47 8.19
C PHE A 190 -10.03 -4.79 8.16
N GLU A 191 -10.82 -4.12 9.01
CA GLU A 191 -12.28 -4.21 8.98
C GLU A 191 -12.84 -3.75 7.62
N GLU A 192 -12.28 -2.65 7.08
CA GLU A 192 -12.60 -2.13 5.75
C GLU A 192 -11.39 -2.27 4.81
N PRO A 193 -11.58 -2.74 3.56
CA PRO A 193 -10.48 -2.89 2.61
C PRO A 193 -9.70 -1.58 2.40
N GLN A 194 -8.39 -1.67 2.39
CA GLN A 194 -7.50 -0.53 2.25
C GLN A 194 -7.01 -0.36 0.80
N SER A 195 -7.05 0.89 0.33
CA SER A 195 -6.64 1.23 -1.03
C SER A 195 -5.13 1.36 -1.16
N ALA A 196 -4.60 0.80 -2.25
CA ALA A 196 -3.21 0.96 -2.70
C ALA A 196 -2.16 0.57 -1.63
N ILE A 197 -2.37 -0.56 -0.96
CA ILE A 197 -1.35 -1.20 -0.13
C ILE A 197 -0.14 -1.52 -1.02
N THR A 198 1.04 -1.02 -0.65
CA THR A 198 2.25 -1.11 -1.48
C THR A 198 3.40 -1.68 -0.66
N GLU A 199 4.10 -2.68 -1.20
CA GLU A 199 5.30 -3.26 -0.60
C GLU A 199 6.39 -2.20 -0.44
N GLY A 200 7.22 -2.37 0.60
CA GLY A 200 8.27 -1.43 0.97
C GLY A 200 7.78 -0.17 1.68
N GLN A 201 6.47 0.04 1.80
CA GLN A 201 5.90 1.10 2.63
C GLN A 201 5.72 0.62 4.07
N PHE A 202 5.65 1.57 5.01
CA PHE A 202 5.41 1.25 6.41
C PHE A 202 3.92 1.20 6.73
N VAL A 203 3.56 0.25 7.59
CA VAL A 203 2.32 0.28 8.35
C VAL A 203 2.65 0.56 9.81
N ALA A 204 1.81 1.34 10.48
CA ALA A 204 1.92 1.64 11.90
C ALA A 204 0.62 1.27 12.61
N TRP A 205 0.72 0.68 13.81
CA TRP A 205 -0.44 0.30 14.60
C TRP A 205 -0.38 0.89 16.01
N TYR A 206 -1.57 1.14 16.54
CA TYR A 206 -1.81 1.94 17.74
C TYR A 206 -2.76 1.19 18.66
N ALA A 207 -2.50 1.28 19.97
CA ALA A 207 -3.48 1.00 21.01
C ALA A 207 -3.97 2.35 21.53
N ASP A 208 -5.26 2.61 21.43
CA ASP A 208 -5.82 3.95 21.62
C ASP A 208 -5.07 4.99 20.77
N ASP A 209 -4.44 5.97 21.40
CA ASP A 209 -3.64 7.02 20.74
C ASP A 209 -2.13 6.73 20.75
N GLU A 210 -1.69 5.64 21.40
CA GLU A 210 -0.28 5.28 21.52
C GLU A 210 0.20 4.46 20.33
N LEU A 211 1.28 4.90 19.66
CA LEU A 211 1.96 4.10 18.65
C LEU A 211 2.70 2.95 19.33
N ILE A 212 2.24 1.71 19.14
CA ILE A 212 2.78 0.52 19.78
C ILE A 212 3.71 -0.30 18.89
N GLY A 213 3.64 -0.12 17.57
CA GLY A 213 4.54 -0.81 16.65
C GLY A 213 4.40 -0.36 15.20
N SER A 214 5.31 -0.83 14.37
CA SER A 214 5.35 -0.58 12.93
C SER A 214 6.05 -1.72 12.20
N GLY A 215 5.88 -1.79 10.88
CA GLY A 215 6.60 -2.76 10.05
C GLY A 215 6.59 -2.38 8.59
N VAL A 216 7.47 -3.04 7.82
CA VAL A 216 7.54 -2.87 6.36
C VAL A 216 6.60 -3.88 5.70
N ILE A 217 5.74 -3.38 4.82
CA ILE A 217 4.78 -4.21 4.05
C ILE A 217 5.57 -5.05 3.04
N SER A 218 5.33 -6.34 3.04
CA SER A 218 5.98 -7.34 2.17
C SER A 218 5.06 -7.80 1.04
#